data_afd4f48027eacf39802d9bb2d1c59274
#
_entry.id   afd4f48027eacf39802d9bb2d1c59274
#
_cell.length_a   1.000
_cell.length_b   1.000
_cell.length_c   1.000
_cell.angle_alpha   90.00
_cell.angle_beta   90.00
_cell.angle_gamma   90.00
#
_symmetry.space_group_name_H-M   'P 1'
#
loop_
_entity.id
_entity.type
_entity.pdbx_description
1 polymer ?
#
loop_
_entity_poly.entity_id
_entity_poly.type
_entity_poly.pdbx_seq_one_letter_code
_entity_poly.pdbx_strand_id
1 'polypeptide(L)'
;MCQIDLQQINREDKDGETEFFRAWIRGKYLFNMKDSSEFEIIGTGFHRWIKTNYKLLRLKTDADIESFIKYDMSFFVNIFLTIRKAEQTMTKGLEIINVQTPYSFASSLIYPLYLSAVNQSDTSDIIYNKIKIIAKALDSFVVRRVLNGQTIAQSSIRSFMYNLIEEVRGKELESLSFIFLDFLEKYCPMPEGLLFIDRFPYKFLRYFHYRVSLFL
;
A
#
# COMPACT_ATOMS: atom_id res chain seq x y z
N MET A 1 -18.68 -17.40 0.70
CA MET A 1 -18.00 -16.31 -0.01
C MET A 1 -16.56 -16.16 0.44
N CYS A 2 -16.26 -16.01 1.74
CA CYS A 2 -14.89 -15.81 2.27
C CYS A 2 -13.86 -16.92 1.91
N GLN A 3 -14.29 -18.17 1.84
CA GLN A 3 -13.40 -19.29 1.49
C GLN A 3 -12.92 -19.23 0.03
N ILE A 4 -13.70 -18.59 -0.85
CA ILE A 4 -13.37 -18.42 -2.27
C ILE A 4 -12.28 -17.36 -2.44
N ASP A 5 -12.35 -16.28 -1.67
CA ASP A 5 -11.44 -15.12 -1.81
C ASP A 5 -10.00 -15.45 -1.35
N LEU A 6 -9.85 -16.14 -0.21
CA LEU A 6 -8.53 -16.61 0.27
C LEU A 6 -7.93 -17.68 -0.63
N GLN A 7 -8.76 -18.60 -1.17
CA GLN A 7 -8.30 -19.61 -2.11
C GLN A 7 -7.80 -18.98 -3.42
N GLN A 8 -8.37 -17.85 -3.83
CA GLN A 8 -7.91 -17.12 -5.01
C GLN A 8 -6.52 -16.53 -4.78
N ILE A 9 -6.26 -15.94 -3.60
CA ILE A 9 -4.93 -15.43 -3.23
C ILE A 9 -3.88 -16.55 -3.32
N ASN A 10 -4.18 -17.73 -2.75
CA ASN A 10 -3.23 -18.85 -2.71
C ASN A 10 -3.00 -19.52 -4.07
N ARG A 11 -3.94 -19.42 -5.02
CA ARG A 11 -3.73 -19.93 -6.40
C ARG A 11 -2.72 -19.10 -7.17
N GLU A 12 -2.64 -17.81 -6.88
CA GLU A 12 -1.75 -16.88 -7.58
C GLU A 12 -0.37 -16.80 -6.94
N ASP A 13 -0.29 -17.01 -5.61
CA ASP A 13 0.95 -16.90 -4.85
C ASP A 13 0.86 -17.72 -3.56
N LYS A 14 1.81 -18.64 -3.34
CA LYS A 14 1.85 -19.51 -2.15
C LYS A 14 1.94 -18.74 -0.83
N ASP A 15 2.52 -17.55 -0.85
CA ASP A 15 2.68 -16.68 0.33
C ASP A 15 1.66 -15.54 0.39
N GLY A 16 0.77 -15.43 -0.59
CA GLY A 16 -0.15 -14.31 -0.75
C GLY A 16 -1.10 -14.11 0.43
N GLU A 17 -1.59 -15.20 1.03
CA GLU A 17 -2.42 -15.12 2.24
C GLU A 17 -1.64 -14.53 3.42
N THR A 18 -0.43 -15.00 3.64
CA THR A 18 0.46 -14.49 4.70
C THR A 18 0.78 -13.01 4.47
N GLU A 19 1.04 -12.62 3.23
CA GLU A 19 1.30 -11.24 2.85
C GLU A 19 0.08 -10.36 3.10
N PHE A 20 -1.11 -10.80 2.72
CA PHE A 20 -2.36 -10.10 3.01
C PHE A 20 -2.54 -9.83 4.51
N PHE A 21 -2.46 -10.86 5.36
CA PHE A 21 -2.64 -10.70 6.79
C PHE A 21 -1.62 -9.74 7.40
N ARG A 22 -0.35 -9.86 7.03
CA ARG A 22 0.71 -8.95 7.47
C ARG A 22 0.42 -7.50 7.06
N ALA A 23 0.01 -7.29 5.82
CA ALA A 23 -0.30 -5.97 5.29
C ALA A 23 -1.53 -5.36 5.96
N TRP A 24 -2.60 -6.14 6.10
CA TRP A 24 -3.84 -5.70 6.70
C TRP A 24 -3.68 -5.32 8.17
N ILE A 25 -3.05 -6.20 8.95
CA ILE A 25 -2.81 -5.94 10.38
C ILE A 25 -1.93 -4.70 10.56
N ARG A 26 -0.84 -4.59 9.82
CA ARG A 26 0.05 -3.43 9.88
C ARG A 26 -0.67 -2.14 9.47
N GLY A 27 -1.44 -2.17 8.39
CA GLY A 27 -2.17 -1.02 7.90
C GLY A 27 -3.25 -0.52 8.84
N LYS A 28 -4.05 -1.44 9.41
CA LYS A 28 -5.24 -1.06 10.19
C LYS A 28 -5.03 -1.00 11.69
N TYR A 29 -4.19 -1.84 12.25
CA TYR A 29 -4.14 -2.08 13.70
C TYR A 29 -2.81 -1.76 14.36
N LEU A 30 -1.71 -1.66 13.61
CA LEU A 30 -0.41 -1.31 14.18
C LEU A 30 -0.28 0.22 14.26
N PHE A 31 -0.35 0.77 15.49
CA PHE A 31 -0.32 2.22 15.74
C PHE A 31 1.10 2.77 15.96
N ASN A 32 2.08 1.93 16.19
CA ASN A 32 3.47 2.33 16.32
C ASN A 32 4.33 1.48 15.41
N MET A 33 4.32 1.80 14.12
CA MET A 33 5.09 1.06 13.13
C MET A 33 6.62 1.20 13.29
N LYS A 34 7.08 2.17 14.08
CA LYS A 34 8.50 2.34 14.41
C LYS A 34 8.96 1.40 15.52
N ASP A 35 8.03 0.90 16.34
CA ASP A 35 8.34 -0.14 17.31
C ASP A 35 8.60 -1.45 16.56
N SER A 36 9.88 -1.80 16.46
CA SER A 36 10.32 -2.97 15.72
C SER A 36 9.75 -4.27 16.28
N SER A 37 9.46 -4.34 17.58
CA SER A 37 9.02 -5.58 18.23
C SER A 37 7.66 -6.04 17.71
N GLU A 38 6.66 -5.19 17.68
CA GLU A 38 5.31 -5.55 17.24
C GLU A 38 5.27 -5.75 15.71
N PHE A 39 6.00 -4.94 14.95
CA PHE A 39 6.15 -5.11 13.50
C PHE A 39 6.77 -6.46 13.16
N GLU A 40 7.80 -6.90 13.90
CA GLU A 40 8.45 -8.19 13.72
C GLU A 40 7.55 -9.36 14.13
N ILE A 41 6.80 -9.23 15.23
CA ILE A 41 5.83 -10.26 15.66
C ILE A 41 4.78 -10.48 14.56
N ILE A 42 4.24 -9.43 13.96
CA ILE A 42 3.31 -9.54 12.83
C ILE A 42 4.01 -10.19 11.63
N GLY A 43 5.27 -9.84 11.37
CA GLY A 43 6.07 -10.38 10.28
C GLY A 43 6.34 -11.87 10.37
N THR A 44 6.61 -12.37 11.57
CA THR A 44 6.99 -13.79 11.81
C THR A 44 5.82 -14.67 12.20
N GLY A 45 4.74 -14.11 12.77
CA GLY A 45 3.63 -14.89 13.30
C GLY A 45 2.38 -14.06 13.55
N PHE A 46 1.76 -13.51 12.50
CA PHE A 46 0.56 -12.69 12.61
C PHE A 46 -0.59 -13.37 13.39
N HIS A 47 -0.71 -14.70 13.31
CA HIS A 47 -1.70 -15.47 14.07
C HIS A 47 -1.50 -15.34 15.58
N ARG A 48 -0.26 -15.26 16.06
CA ARG A 48 0.05 -15.02 17.48
C ARG A 48 -0.35 -13.60 17.89
N TRP A 49 -0.08 -12.64 17.01
CA TRP A 49 -0.49 -11.26 17.23
C TRP A 49 -2.02 -11.14 17.33
N ILE A 50 -2.78 -11.76 16.42
CA ILE A 50 -4.25 -11.83 16.47
C ILE A 50 -4.73 -12.42 17.79
N LYS A 51 -4.14 -13.55 18.21
CA LYS A 51 -4.50 -14.22 19.47
C LYS A 51 -4.25 -13.33 20.69
N THR A 52 -3.16 -12.58 20.70
CA THR A 52 -2.84 -11.65 21.81
C THR A 52 -3.73 -10.41 21.79
N ASN A 53 -4.11 -9.93 20.61
CA ASN A 53 -4.87 -8.69 20.41
C ASN A 53 -6.36 -8.92 20.10
N TYR A 54 -6.92 -10.07 20.48
CA TYR A 54 -8.32 -10.40 20.19
C TYR A 54 -9.33 -9.37 20.72
N LYS A 55 -9.02 -8.69 21.84
CA LYS A 55 -9.85 -7.62 22.39
C LYS A 55 -9.86 -6.37 21.51
N LEU A 56 -8.70 -6.00 20.96
CA LEU A 56 -8.55 -4.88 20.00
C LEU A 56 -9.35 -5.17 18.74
N LEU A 57 -9.32 -6.41 18.26
CA LEU A 57 -10.06 -6.89 17.10
C LEU A 57 -11.55 -7.17 17.39
N ARG A 58 -11.98 -6.98 18.66
CA ARG A 58 -13.36 -7.26 19.12
C ARG A 58 -13.81 -8.72 18.92
N LEU A 59 -12.87 -9.67 18.96
CA LEU A 59 -13.13 -11.09 18.76
C LEU A 59 -13.44 -11.77 20.11
N LYS A 60 -14.61 -11.49 20.70
CA LYS A 60 -14.97 -11.99 22.02
C LYS A 60 -15.90 -13.21 21.97
N THR A 61 -16.72 -13.32 20.95
CA THR A 61 -17.71 -14.38 20.75
C THR A 61 -17.54 -15.03 19.39
N ASP A 62 -18.12 -16.20 19.18
CA ASP A 62 -18.13 -16.86 17.87
C ASP A 62 -18.81 -16.00 16.80
N ALA A 63 -19.85 -15.27 17.17
CA ALA A 63 -20.53 -14.32 16.28
C ALA A 63 -19.61 -13.15 15.86
N ASP A 64 -18.77 -12.65 16.78
CA ASP A 64 -17.78 -11.61 16.45
C ASP A 64 -16.75 -12.15 15.46
N ILE A 65 -16.28 -13.38 15.67
CA ILE A 65 -15.31 -14.04 14.79
C ILE A 65 -15.92 -14.27 13.41
N GLU A 66 -17.16 -14.75 13.35
CA GLU A 66 -17.89 -14.92 12.10
C GLU A 66 -18.05 -13.60 11.35
N SER A 67 -18.45 -12.54 12.05
CA SER A 67 -18.59 -11.19 11.49
C SER A 67 -17.26 -10.66 10.95
N PHE A 68 -16.20 -10.79 11.73
CA PHE A 68 -14.85 -10.36 11.33
C PHE A 68 -14.36 -11.07 10.07
N ILE A 69 -14.56 -12.39 9.98
CA ILE A 69 -14.17 -13.16 8.79
C ILE A 69 -15.05 -12.80 7.59
N LYS A 70 -16.35 -12.73 7.78
CA LYS A 70 -17.33 -12.60 6.70
C LYS A 70 -17.37 -11.19 6.11
N TYR A 71 -17.19 -10.17 6.94
CA TYR A 71 -17.31 -8.77 6.52
C TYR A 71 -15.97 -8.05 6.49
N ASP A 72 -15.24 -8.01 7.62
CA ASP A 72 -14.00 -7.23 7.69
C ASP A 72 -12.91 -7.82 6.79
N MET A 73 -12.62 -9.09 6.98
CA MET A 73 -11.57 -9.75 6.23
C MET A 73 -11.90 -9.81 4.73
N SER A 74 -13.12 -10.20 4.36
CA SER A 74 -13.53 -10.26 2.95
C SER A 74 -13.43 -8.91 2.26
N PHE A 75 -13.79 -7.83 2.94
CA PHE A 75 -13.68 -6.48 2.40
C PHE A 75 -12.23 -6.13 2.04
N PHE A 76 -11.29 -6.31 2.98
CA PHE A 76 -9.89 -5.99 2.76
C PHE A 76 -9.19 -6.95 1.79
N VAL A 77 -9.59 -8.23 1.75
CA VAL A 77 -9.13 -9.20 0.74
C VAL A 77 -9.45 -8.71 -0.68
N ASN A 78 -10.68 -8.25 -0.92
CA ASN A 78 -11.09 -7.75 -2.24
C ASN A 78 -10.27 -6.54 -2.68
N ILE A 79 -9.94 -5.63 -1.75
CA ILE A 79 -9.07 -4.49 -2.05
C ILE A 79 -7.65 -4.96 -2.38
N PHE A 80 -7.10 -5.86 -1.57
CA PHE A 80 -5.77 -6.44 -1.79
C PHE A 80 -5.68 -7.12 -3.16
N LEU A 81 -6.66 -7.94 -3.53
CA LEU A 81 -6.74 -8.58 -4.84
C LEU A 81 -6.87 -7.58 -5.99
N THR A 82 -7.61 -6.49 -5.79
CA THR A 82 -7.74 -5.42 -6.79
C THR A 82 -6.39 -4.78 -7.08
N ILE A 83 -5.60 -4.49 -6.03
CA ILE A 83 -4.27 -3.91 -6.18
C ILE A 83 -3.32 -4.90 -6.87
N ARG A 84 -3.29 -6.16 -6.43
CA ARG A 84 -2.46 -7.21 -7.07
C ARG A 84 -2.82 -7.42 -8.55
N LYS A 85 -4.10 -7.42 -8.88
CA LYS A 85 -4.54 -7.48 -10.28
C LYS A 85 -4.03 -6.28 -11.07
N ALA A 86 -4.09 -5.08 -10.50
CA ALA A 86 -3.58 -3.87 -11.15
C ALA A 86 -2.04 -3.88 -11.31
N GLU A 87 -1.30 -4.57 -10.45
CA GLU A 87 0.15 -4.79 -10.62
C GLU A 87 0.48 -5.72 -11.79
N GLN A 88 -0.36 -6.72 -12.04
CA GLN A 88 -0.14 -7.73 -13.07
C GLN A 88 -0.71 -7.33 -14.44
N THR A 89 -1.77 -6.53 -14.45
CA THR A 89 -2.52 -6.18 -15.66
C THR A 89 -2.81 -4.69 -15.74
N MET A 90 -2.84 -4.14 -16.96
CA MET A 90 -3.27 -2.76 -17.23
C MET A 90 -4.75 -2.60 -16.89
N THR A 91 -5.04 -2.24 -15.64
CA THR A 91 -6.40 -2.02 -15.16
C THR A 91 -6.80 -0.58 -15.40
N LYS A 92 -7.91 -0.36 -16.12
CA LYS A 92 -8.41 0.97 -16.49
C LYS A 92 -8.49 1.91 -15.27
N GLY A 93 -7.77 3.04 -15.37
CA GLY A 93 -7.67 4.08 -14.34
C GLY A 93 -6.71 3.78 -13.19
N LEU A 94 -6.11 2.57 -13.15
CA LEU A 94 -5.07 2.15 -12.22
C LEU A 94 -3.79 1.71 -12.95
N GLU A 95 -3.64 2.09 -14.22
CA GLU A 95 -2.52 1.69 -15.09
C GLU A 95 -1.17 2.03 -14.48
N ILE A 96 -1.13 3.13 -13.72
CA ILE A 96 0.10 3.56 -13.06
C ILE A 96 0.63 2.54 -12.04
N ILE A 97 -0.22 1.73 -11.44
CA ILE A 97 0.19 0.64 -10.54
C ILE A 97 1.01 -0.40 -11.30
N ASN A 98 0.54 -0.82 -12.48
CA ASN A 98 1.26 -1.76 -13.34
C ASN A 98 2.60 -1.21 -13.80
N VAL A 99 2.63 0.05 -14.24
CA VAL A 99 3.84 0.72 -14.73
C VAL A 99 4.87 0.90 -13.61
N GLN A 100 4.45 1.10 -12.37
CA GLN A 100 5.33 1.21 -11.19
C GLN A 100 5.98 -0.11 -10.78
N THR A 101 5.40 -1.26 -11.14
CA THR A 101 5.86 -2.58 -10.65
C THR A 101 7.37 -2.80 -10.77
N PRO A 102 8.07 -2.37 -11.85
CA PRO A 102 9.53 -2.47 -11.93
C PRO A 102 10.30 -1.63 -10.89
N TYR A 103 9.67 -0.59 -10.35
CA TYR A 103 10.18 0.27 -9.28
C TYR A 103 9.43 0.07 -7.97
N SER A 104 8.74 -1.07 -7.84
CA SER A 104 7.93 -1.34 -6.66
C SER A 104 8.74 -1.23 -5.39
N PHE A 105 8.17 -0.54 -4.43
CA PHE A 105 8.60 -0.60 -3.05
C PHE A 105 8.38 -2.01 -2.51
N ALA A 106 8.99 -2.33 -1.38
CA ALA A 106 8.70 -3.58 -0.73
C ALA A 106 7.20 -3.69 -0.43
N SER A 107 6.61 -4.84 -0.72
CA SER A 107 5.19 -5.15 -0.48
C SER A 107 4.77 -4.87 0.98
N SER A 108 5.70 -5.06 1.91
CA SER A 108 5.53 -4.75 3.34
C SER A 108 5.29 -3.26 3.65
N LEU A 109 5.47 -2.36 2.68
CA LEU A 109 5.21 -0.92 2.78
C LEU A 109 4.00 -0.50 1.94
N ILE A 110 3.88 -1.04 0.71
CA ILE A 110 2.85 -0.62 -0.24
C ILE A 110 1.46 -1.11 0.18
N TYR A 111 1.31 -2.40 0.43
CA TYR A 111 -0.02 -2.94 0.77
C TYR A 111 -0.58 -2.39 2.08
N PRO A 112 0.21 -2.26 3.17
CA PRO A 112 -0.27 -1.56 4.36
C PRO A 112 -0.74 -0.13 4.09
N LEU A 113 -0.06 0.61 3.19
CA LEU A 113 -0.45 1.97 2.81
C LEU A 113 -1.83 1.99 2.14
N TYR A 114 -2.06 1.15 1.12
CA TYR A 114 -3.35 1.05 0.46
C TYR A 114 -4.46 0.65 1.43
N LEU A 115 -4.22 -0.41 2.23
CA LEU A 115 -5.24 -0.94 3.14
C LEU A 115 -5.52 0.00 4.31
N SER A 116 -4.55 0.82 4.76
CA SER A 116 -4.76 1.79 5.84
C SER A 116 -5.72 2.90 5.48
N ALA A 117 -5.66 3.41 4.25
CA ALA A 117 -6.45 4.56 3.80
C ALA A 117 -7.95 4.26 3.59
N VAL A 118 -8.31 2.99 3.36
CA VAL A 118 -9.68 2.59 3.02
C VAL A 118 -10.48 2.25 4.27
N ASN A 119 -11.74 2.67 4.31
CA ASN A 119 -12.70 2.34 5.36
C ASN A 119 -13.81 1.43 4.80
N GLN A 120 -14.42 0.61 5.66
CA GLN A 120 -15.55 -0.23 5.28
C GLN A 120 -16.81 0.58 4.90
N SER A 121 -16.93 1.81 5.41
CA SER A 121 -17.99 2.74 5.05
C SER A 121 -17.81 3.41 3.69
N ASP A 122 -16.63 3.26 3.07
CA ASP A 122 -16.35 3.86 1.77
C ASP A 122 -17.18 3.17 0.68
N THR A 123 -17.76 3.95 -0.22
CA THR A 123 -18.38 3.42 -1.44
C THR A 123 -17.30 2.90 -2.40
N SER A 124 -17.72 2.08 -3.37
CA SER A 124 -16.78 1.56 -4.39
C SER A 124 -16.03 2.67 -5.13
N ASP A 125 -16.70 3.80 -5.41
CA ASP A 125 -16.08 4.95 -6.07
C ASP A 125 -15.06 5.65 -5.17
N ILE A 126 -15.36 5.79 -3.87
CA ILE A 126 -14.42 6.35 -2.90
C ILE A 126 -13.18 5.44 -2.77
N ILE A 127 -13.37 4.14 -2.63
CA ILE A 127 -12.28 3.15 -2.57
C ILE A 127 -11.38 3.27 -3.81
N TYR A 128 -11.99 3.25 -4.98
CA TYR A 128 -11.28 3.37 -6.25
C TYR A 128 -10.46 4.66 -6.33
N ASN A 129 -11.05 5.80 -5.96
CA ASN A 129 -10.37 7.08 -5.97
C ASN A 129 -9.25 7.16 -4.92
N LYS A 130 -9.42 6.58 -3.73
CA LYS A 130 -8.35 6.46 -2.72
C LYS A 130 -7.17 5.66 -3.27
N ILE A 131 -7.41 4.49 -3.88
CA ILE A 131 -6.36 3.68 -4.51
C ILE A 131 -5.64 4.49 -5.59
N LYS A 132 -6.37 5.20 -6.44
CA LYS A 132 -5.82 6.02 -7.51
C LYS A 132 -4.95 7.17 -7.00
N ILE A 133 -5.36 7.86 -5.93
CA ILE A 133 -4.56 8.93 -5.31
C ILE A 133 -3.27 8.36 -4.75
N ILE A 134 -3.32 7.24 -4.02
CA ILE A 134 -2.14 6.58 -3.46
C ILE A 134 -1.17 6.17 -4.58
N ALA A 135 -1.68 5.54 -5.64
CA ALA A 135 -0.86 5.12 -6.77
C ALA A 135 -0.13 6.31 -7.42
N LYS A 136 -0.84 7.42 -7.65
CA LYS A 136 -0.25 8.65 -8.20
C LYS A 136 0.78 9.29 -7.27
N ALA A 137 0.53 9.27 -5.97
CA ALA A 137 1.46 9.80 -4.98
C ALA A 137 2.75 8.97 -4.93
N LEU A 138 2.64 7.63 -4.95
CA LEU A 138 3.79 6.73 -5.02
C LEU A 138 4.57 6.92 -6.32
N ASP A 139 3.88 7.09 -7.46
CA ASP A 139 4.51 7.42 -8.74
C ASP A 139 5.32 8.72 -8.66
N SER A 140 4.70 9.78 -8.16
CA SER A 140 5.36 11.07 -7.95
C SER A 140 6.56 10.96 -7.01
N PHE A 141 6.45 10.14 -5.95
CA PHE A 141 7.54 9.89 -5.01
C PHE A 141 8.71 9.18 -5.68
N VAL A 142 8.47 8.14 -6.50
CA VAL A 142 9.53 7.45 -7.27
C VAL A 142 10.24 8.44 -8.18
N VAL A 143 9.49 9.21 -8.97
CA VAL A 143 10.05 10.18 -9.93
C VAL A 143 10.90 11.20 -9.20
N ARG A 144 10.34 11.87 -8.18
CA ARG A 144 11.04 12.92 -7.43
C ARG A 144 12.33 12.39 -6.76
N ARG A 145 12.29 11.18 -6.18
CA ARG A 145 13.50 10.57 -5.58
C ARG A 145 14.61 10.34 -6.59
N VAL A 146 14.27 9.78 -7.75
CA VAL A 146 15.27 9.54 -8.80
C VAL A 146 15.81 10.86 -9.34
N LEU A 147 14.95 11.86 -9.57
CA LEU A 147 15.37 13.19 -10.01
C LEU A 147 16.31 13.88 -8.99
N ASN A 148 16.11 13.63 -7.70
CA ASN A 148 16.98 14.09 -6.62
C ASN A 148 18.22 13.20 -6.38
N GLY A 149 18.48 12.18 -7.20
CA GLY A 149 19.58 11.23 -7.02
C GLY A 149 19.46 10.35 -5.78
N GLN A 150 18.25 10.21 -5.22
CA GLN A 150 18.00 9.46 -3.99
C GLN A 150 17.61 8.01 -4.30
N THR A 151 18.04 7.08 -3.45
CA THR A 151 17.71 5.66 -3.60
C THR A 151 16.28 5.34 -3.16
N ILE A 152 15.68 4.29 -3.77
CA ILE A 152 14.35 3.76 -3.41
C ILE A 152 14.49 2.44 -2.65
N ALA A 153 15.61 2.23 -1.95
CA ALA A 153 15.79 1.06 -1.12
C ALA A 153 14.87 1.08 0.10
N GLN A 154 14.33 -0.07 0.49
CA GLN A 154 13.42 -0.19 1.64
C GLN A 154 13.99 0.45 2.91
N SER A 155 15.29 0.26 3.17
CA SER A 155 15.97 0.85 4.33
C SER A 155 15.95 2.39 4.33
N SER A 156 16.02 3.01 3.14
CA SER A 156 16.06 4.48 3.01
C SER A 156 14.70 5.14 3.09
N ILE A 157 13.60 4.39 2.90
CA ILE A 157 12.24 4.95 2.86
C ILE A 157 11.34 4.47 4.00
N ARG A 158 11.74 3.44 4.73
CA ARG A 158 10.91 2.75 5.73
C ARG A 158 10.29 3.70 6.76
N SER A 159 11.10 4.55 7.38
CA SER A 159 10.65 5.40 8.48
C SER A 159 9.54 6.38 8.07
N PHE A 160 9.70 7.05 6.92
CA PHE A 160 8.68 7.99 6.46
C PHE A 160 7.48 7.30 5.83
N MET A 161 7.64 6.12 5.24
CA MET A 161 6.49 5.31 4.80
C MET A 161 5.64 4.83 5.98
N TYR A 162 6.25 4.49 7.11
CA TYR A 162 5.50 4.15 8.32
C TYR A 162 4.70 5.34 8.85
N ASN A 163 5.30 6.54 8.90
CA ASN A 163 4.56 7.75 9.28
C ASN A 163 3.38 7.98 8.34
N LEU A 164 3.59 7.83 7.03
CA LEU A 164 2.54 8.01 6.03
C LEU A 164 1.39 7.03 6.21
N ILE A 165 1.69 5.74 6.47
CA ILE A 165 0.66 4.71 6.73
C ILE A 165 -0.19 5.08 7.95
N GLU A 166 0.43 5.56 9.02
CA GLU A 166 -0.27 6.01 10.23
C GLU A 166 -1.12 7.25 9.94
N GLU A 167 -0.60 8.20 9.18
CA GLU A 167 -1.26 9.47 8.87
C GLU A 167 -2.47 9.32 7.95
N VAL A 168 -2.40 8.45 6.94
CA VAL A 168 -3.52 8.22 5.98
C VAL A 168 -4.60 7.29 6.54
N ARG A 169 -4.36 6.62 7.67
CA ARG A 169 -5.26 5.62 8.22
C ARG A 169 -6.64 6.18 8.48
N GLY A 170 -7.63 5.61 7.79
CA GLY A 170 -9.04 5.99 7.95
C GLY A 170 -9.38 7.40 7.52
N LYS A 171 -8.52 8.08 6.78
CA LYS A 171 -8.79 9.45 6.31
C LYS A 171 -9.79 9.47 5.17
N GLU A 172 -10.55 10.57 5.11
CA GLU A 172 -11.46 10.83 4.02
C GLU A 172 -10.70 11.18 2.72
N LEU A 173 -11.37 11.01 1.58
CA LEU A 173 -10.77 11.17 0.25
C LEU A 173 -10.12 12.55 0.06
N GLU A 174 -10.79 13.61 0.50
CA GLU A 174 -10.31 14.99 0.35
C GLU A 174 -9.01 15.23 1.11
N SER A 175 -8.88 14.64 2.30
CA SER A 175 -7.70 14.78 3.15
C SER A 175 -6.48 14.08 2.57
N LEU A 176 -6.66 12.97 1.84
CA LEU A 176 -5.55 12.19 1.30
C LEU A 176 -4.67 12.99 0.35
N SER A 177 -5.26 13.80 -0.52
CA SER A 177 -4.50 14.61 -1.47
C SER A 177 -3.57 15.60 -0.78
N PHE A 178 -4.04 16.25 0.29
CA PHE A 178 -3.23 17.18 1.08
C PHE A 178 -2.11 16.45 1.83
N ILE A 179 -2.41 15.32 2.46
CA ILE A 179 -1.41 14.50 3.17
C ILE A 179 -0.29 14.06 2.21
N PHE A 180 -0.65 13.57 1.03
CA PHE A 180 0.36 13.14 0.05
C PHE A 180 1.17 14.31 -0.53
N LEU A 181 0.56 15.48 -0.74
CA LEU A 181 1.31 16.67 -1.16
C LEU A 181 2.30 17.10 -0.09
N ASP A 182 1.88 17.21 1.18
CA ASP A 182 2.77 17.54 2.28
C ASP A 182 3.91 16.52 2.43
N PHE A 183 3.58 15.23 2.35
CA PHE A 183 4.58 14.16 2.36
C PHE A 183 5.61 14.31 1.24
N LEU A 184 5.18 14.59 0.01
CA LEU A 184 6.08 14.78 -1.12
C LEU A 184 6.97 16.00 -0.95
N GLU A 185 6.43 17.13 -0.53
CA GLU A 185 7.22 18.35 -0.31
C GLU A 185 8.22 18.19 0.84
N LYS A 186 7.84 17.49 1.89
CA LYS A 186 8.70 17.28 3.07
C LYS A 186 9.85 16.30 2.81
N TYR A 187 9.58 15.20 2.12
CA TYR A 187 10.56 14.09 1.99
C TYR A 187 11.18 13.99 0.59
N CYS A 188 10.59 14.64 -0.39
CA CYS A 188 10.97 14.52 -1.79
C CYS A 188 10.54 15.77 -2.59
N PRO A 189 11.00 16.98 -2.23
CA PRO A 189 10.64 18.19 -2.96
C PRO A 189 11.04 18.06 -4.43
N MET A 190 10.40 18.84 -5.30
CA MET A 190 10.83 18.91 -6.70
C MET A 190 12.26 19.45 -6.77
N PRO A 191 13.14 18.82 -7.57
CA PRO A 191 14.51 19.32 -7.70
C PRO A 191 14.53 20.71 -8.35
N GLU A 192 15.42 21.56 -7.86
CA GLU A 192 15.69 22.85 -8.47
C GLU A 192 16.79 22.71 -9.55
N GLY A 193 16.57 23.34 -10.70
CA GLY A 193 17.56 23.44 -11.78
C GLY A 193 17.46 22.38 -12.88
N LEU A 194 18.50 22.34 -13.73
CA LEU A 194 18.56 21.47 -14.89
C LEU A 194 18.84 20.01 -14.49
N LEU A 195 18.02 19.09 -15.02
CA LEU A 195 18.18 17.66 -14.83
C LEU A 195 19.08 17.08 -15.91
N PHE A 196 20.11 16.35 -15.52
CA PHE A 196 21.03 15.66 -16.44
C PHE A 196 20.47 14.24 -16.70
N ILE A 197 19.74 14.06 -17.79
CA ILE A 197 19.09 12.79 -18.18
C ILE A 197 20.10 11.67 -18.38
N ASP A 198 21.31 11.96 -18.81
CA ASP A 198 22.41 11.02 -19.00
C ASP A 198 22.87 10.31 -17.70
N ARG A 199 22.52 10.87 -16.55
CA ARG A 199 22.81 10.28 -15.23
C ARG A 199 21.75 9.32 -14.70
N PHE A 200 20.61 9.21 -15.39
CA PHE A 200 19.54 8.35 -14.92
C PHE A 200 19.77 6.89 -15.28
N PRO A 201 19.49 5.95 -14.35
CA PRO A 201 19.55 4.54 -14.65
C PRO A 201 18.63 4.17 -15.82
N TYR A 202 19.08 3.31 -16.73
CA TYR A 202 18.29 2.84 -17.87
C TYR A 202 16.89 2.32 -17.46
N LYS A 203 16.83 1.63 -16.35
CA LYS A 203 15.56 1.15 -15.76
C LYS A 203 14.59 2.30 -15.50
N PHE A 204 15.09 3.45 -15.01
CA PHE A 204 14.26 4.63 -14.77
C PHE A 204 13.81 5.29 -16.09
N LEU A 205 14.68 5.41 -17.06
CA LEU A 205 14.32 5.99 -18.36
C LEU A 205 13.21 5.17 -19.04
N ARG A 206 13.30 3.83 -18.96
CA ARG A 206 12.24 2.95 -19.45
C ARG A 206 10.92 3.14 -18.72
N TYR A 207 10.95 3.18 -17.39
CA TYR A 207 9.78 3.47 -16.56
C TYR A 207 9.18 4.83 -16.91
N PHE A 208 10.02 5.87 -17.00
CA PHE A 208 9.58 7.22 -17.31
C PHE A 208 8.94 7.32 -18.70
N HIS A 209 9.48 6.61 -19.69
CA HIS A 209 8.88 6.51 -21.01
C HIS A 209 7.48 5.89 -20.96
N TYR A 210 7.30 4.74 -20.29
CA TYR A 210 5.99 4.13 -20.13
C TYR A 210 5.00 5.05 -19.41
N ARG A 211 5.46 5.71 -18.35
CA ARG A 211 4.67 6.66 -17.60
C ARG A 211 4.15 7.81 -18.48
N VAL A 212 5.01 8.41 -19.27
CA VAL A 212 4.63 9.50 -20.20
C VAL A 212 3.60 9.01 -21.21
N SER A 213 3.77 7.80 -21.75
CA SER A 213 2.84 7.20 -22.71
C SER A 213 1.42 6.96 -22.16
N LEU A 214 1.23 6.94 -20.83
CA LEU A 214 -0.11 6.85 -20.23
C LEU A 214 -0.88 8.18 -20.24
N PHE A 215 -0.19 9.30 -20.49
CA PHE A 215 -0.78 10.64 -20.43
C PHE A 215 -0.85 11.32 -21.82
N LEU A 216 -0.36 10.63 -22.85
CA LEU A 216 -0.48 11.04 -24.27
C LEU A 216 -1.64 10.32 -24.95
#